data_f2bc4340efada6c32df73c2cc70e1229
#
_entry.id   f2bc4340efada6c32df73c2cc70e1229
#
_cell.length_a   1.000
_cell.length_b   1.000
_cell.length_c   1.000
_cell.angle_alpha   90.00
_cell.angle_beta   90.00
_cell.angle_gamma   90.00
#
_symmetry.space_group_name_H-M   'P 1'
#
loop_
_entity.id
_entity.type
_entity.pdbx_description
1 polymer ?
#
loop_
_entity_poly.entity_id
_entity_poly.type
_entity_poly.pdbx_seq_one_letter_code
_entity_poly.pdbx_strand_id
1 'polypeptide(L)'
;FETKKVYLFDFSGNLLLNYDIEKGCIAWNYNSTEKQMDIQNLLLVGYFLQKNLLLIMYQGRYREVVAFDLNGDFLFEVIKPKGFEMMYFQEFPHYISIVCDGDDSQVDKFGRGRFNFKLDVETGCLTKESFA
;
A
#
# COMPACT_ATOMS: atom_id res chain seq x y z
N PHE A 1 -14.01 6.07 -21.78
CA PHE A 1 -13.21 6.58 -20.65
C PHE A 1 -13.16 5.56 -19.54
N GLU A 2 -11.97 5.22 -19.12
CA GLU A 2 -11.78 4.49 -17.88
C GLU A 2 -11.78 5.49 -16.72
N THR A 3 -12.63 5.25 -15.74
CA THR A 3 -12.55 6.02 -14.51
C THR A 3 -11.38 5.49 -13.68
N LYS A 4 -10.60 6.39 -13.11
CA LYS A 4 -9.48 6.06 -12.22
C LYS A 4 -9.90 6.11 -10.75
N LYS A 5 -11.19 5.89 -10.48
CA LYS A 5 -11.76 5.90 -9.14
C LYS A 5 -11.87 4.49 -8.59
N VAL A 6 -11.49 4.33 -7.33
CA VAL A 6 -11.56 3.06 -6.62
C VAL A 6 -12.41 3.23 -5.37
N TYR A 7 -13.27 2.25 -5.10
CA TYR A 7 -14.18 2.26 -3.95
C TYR A 7 -14.01 0.96 -3.18
N LEU A 8 -13.94 1.08 -1.86
CA LEU A 8 -13.87 -0.07 -0.95
C LEU A 8 -15.09 -0.03 -0.02
N PHE A 9 -15.84 -1.12 0.02
CA PHE A 9 -17.03 -1.26 0.86
C PHE A 9 -16.83 -2.39 1.88
N ASP A 10 -17.52 -2.28 3.04
CA ASP A 10 -17.60 -3.40 3.98
C ASP A 10 -18.67 -4.39 3.52
N PHE A 11 -18.84 -5.50 4.27
CA PHE A 11 -19.81 -6.53 3.94
C PHE A 11 -21.26 -6.03 4.00
N SER A 12 -21.52 -4.96 4.71
CA SER A 12 -22.86 -4.35 4.82
C SER A 12 -23.13 -3.32 3.74
N GLY A 13 -22.18 -3.08 2.85
CA GLY A 13 -22.30 -2.12 1.77
C GLY A 13 -21.96 -0.68 2.15
N ASN A 14 -21.39 -0.46 3.33
CA ASN A 14 -20.94 0.87 3.75
C ASN A 14 -19.60 1.21 3.09
N LEU A 15 -19.50 2.41 2.55
CA LEU A 15 -18.27 2.89 1.94
C LEU A 15 -17.22 3.15 3.00
N LEU A 16 -16.07 2.45 2.92
CA LEU A 16 -14.96 2.61 3.84
C LEU A 16 -13.94 3.62 3.33
N LEU A 17 -13.62 3.53 2.04
CA LEU A 17 -12.56 4.32 1.42
C LEU A 17 -12.87 4.52 -0.05
N ASN A 18 -12.51 5.67 -0.58
CA ASN A 18 -12.47 5.86 -2.03
C ASN A 18 -11.28 6.73 -2.39
N TYR A 19 -10.76 6.56 -3.58
CA TYR A 19 -9.70 7.41 -4.09
C TYR A 19 -9.75 7.54 -5.60
N ASP A 20 -9.20 8.65 -6.09
CA ASP A 20 -9.14 8.99 -7.51
C ASP A 20 -7.66 9.09 -7.90
N ILE A 21 -7.19 8.15 -8.73
CA ILE A 21 -5.79 8.07 -9.14
C ILE A 21 -5.38 9.31 -9.95
N GLU A 22 -6.25 9.80 -10.84
CA GLU A 22 -5.95 10.97 -11.65
C GLU A 22 -5.80 12.24 -10.83
N LYS A 23 -6.70 12.44 -9.86
CA LYS A 23 -6.72 13.66 -9.03
C LYS A 23 -5.82 13.56 -7.82
N GLY A 24 -5.43 12.35 -7.42
CA GLY A 24 -4.63 12.12 -6.22
C GLY A 24 -5.40 12.36 -4.92
N CYS A 25 -6.72 12.24 -4.95
CA CYS A 25 -7.58 12.48 -3.79
C CYS A 25 -7.94 11.17 -3.12
N ILE A 26 -7.82 11.12 -1.80
CA ILE A 26 -8.18 9.95 -0.98
C ILE A 26 -9.18 10.41 0.08
N ALA A 27 -10.25 9.66 0.27
CA ALA A 27 -11.24 9.93 1.30
C ALA A 27 -11.62 8.64 2.02
N TRP A 28 -11.74 8.68 3.33
CA TRP A 28 -12.17 7.55 4.14
C TRP A 28 -12.91 8.03 5.37
N ASN A 29 -13.67 7.13 6.00
CA ASN A 29 -14.41 7.42 7.22
C ASN A 29 -13.72 6.73 8.39
N TYR A 30 -13.52 7.49 9.46
CA TYR A 30 -12.94 6.97 10.69
C TYR A 30 -13.57 7.66 11.89
N ASN A 31 -14.09 6.88 12.83
CA ASN A 31 -14.77 7.40 14.02
C ASN A 31 -15.87 8.42 13.66
N SER A 32 -16.69 8.07 12.68
CA SER A 32 -17.82 8.90 12.18
C SER A 32 -17.38 10.24 11.60
N THR A 33 -16.10 10.40 11.28
CA THR A 33 -15.54 11.61 10.67
C THR A 33 -14.95 11.26 9.32
N GLU A 34 -15.26 12.05 8.30
CA GLU A 34 -14.63 11.91 7.00
C GLU A 34 -13.20 12.49 7.04
N LYS A 35 -12.25 11.69 6.59
CA LYS A 35 -10.86 12.09 6.44
C LYS A 35 -10.55 12.22 4.95
N GLN A 36 -9.71 13.18 4.60
CA GLN A 36 -9.29 13.43 3.23
C GLN A 36 -7.79 13.69 3.16
N MET A 37 -7.19 13.33 2.04
CA MET A 37 -5.77 13.52 1.81
C MET A 37 -5.50 13.62 0.31
N ASP A 38 -4.56 14.46 -0.08
CA ASP A 38 -4.14 14.60 -1.47
C ASP A 38 -2.68 14.15 -1.61
N ILE A 39 -2.43 13.29 -2.59
CA ILE A 39 -1.09 12.76 -2.89
C ILE A 39 -0.87 12.86 -4.39
N GLN A 40 0.20 13.52 -4.80
CA GLN A 40 0.57 13.58 -6.21
C GLN A 40 1.05 12.23 -6.71
N ASN A 41 0.70 11.90 -7.95
CA ASN A 41 1.12 10.66 -8.62
C ASN A 41 0.67 9.40 -7.88
N LEU A 42 -0.51 9.47 -7.29
CA LEU A 42 -1.11 8.35 -6.56
C LEU A 42 -1.25 7.12 -7.45
N LEU A 43 -0.87 5.95 -6.93
CA LEU A 43 -0.98 4.67 -7.63
C LEU A 43 -1.94 3.71 -6.94
N LEU A 44 -1.85 3.58 -5.63
CA LEU A 44 -2.57 2.54 -4.89
C LEU A 44 -2.73 2.95 -3.43
N VAL A 45 -3.86 2.61 -2.85
CA VAL A 45 -4.13 2.82 -1.42
C VAL A 45 -4.50 1.49 -0.79
N GLY A 46 -3.86 1.14 0.31
CA GLY A 46 -4.22 0.00 1.14
C GLY A 46 -4.87 0.47 2.43
N TYR A 47 -6.06 -0.04 2.73
CA TYR A 47 -6.83 0.30 3.92
C TYR A 47 -6.91 -0.93 4.81
N PHE A 48 -6.29 -0.86 6.00
CA PHE A 48 -6.17 -1.99 6.91
C PHE A 48 -6.76 -1.62 8.28
N LEU A 49 -8.08 -1.75 8.38
CA LEU A 49 -8.83 -1.33 9.57
C LEU A 49 -8.33 -2.00 10.84
N GLN A 50 -8.08 -3.32 10.78
CA GLN A 50 -7.67 -4.11 11.94
C GLN A 50 -6.30 -3.68 12.50
N LYS A 51 -5.49 -3.04 11.67
CA LYS A 51 -4.14 -2.61 12.03
C LYS A 51 -4.02 -1.10 12.18
N ASN A 52 -5.14 -0.39 12.05
CA ASN A 52 -5.17 1.08 12.11
C ASN A 52 -4.13 1.67 11.16
N LEU A 53 -4.15 1.23 9.90
CA LEU A 53 -3.08 1.54 8.96
C LEU A 53 -3.63 1.87 7.58
N LEU A 54 -3.10 2.93 7.00
CA LEU A 54 -3.34 3.35 5.62
C LEU A 54 -1.98 3.39 4.92
N LEU A 55 -1.81 2.57 3.89
CA LEU A 55 -0.60 2.58 3.06
C LEU A 55 -0.91 3.25 1.74
N ILE A 56 -0.07 4.20 1.35
CA ILE A 56 -0.25 4.96 0.12
C ILE A 56 0.99 4.76 -0.75
N MET A 57 0.77 4.24 -1.95
CA MET A 57 1.82 4.09 -2.97
C MET A 57 1.69 5.20 -3.99
N TYR A 58 2.79 5.84 -4.31
CA TYR A 58 2.84 6.90 -5.31
C TYR A 58 4.10 6.79 -6.15
N GLN A 59 4.09 7.41 -7.33
CA GLN A 59 5.24 7.38 -8.24
C GLN A 59 6.13 8.58 -7.97
N GLY A 60 7.27 8.33 -7.34
CA GLY A 60 8.36 9.26 -7.23
C GLY A 60 9.46 8.86 -8.20
N ARG A 61 10.73 8.85 -7.76
CA ARG A 61 11.85 8.33 -8.54
C ARG A 61 11.63 6.85 -8.89
N TYR A 62 11.07 6.12 -7.96
CA TYR A 62 10.56 4.76 -8.08
C TYR A 62 9.21 4.73 -7.36
N ARG A 63 8.56 3.60 -7.30
CA ARG A 63 7.33 3.46 -6.52
C ARG A 63 7.68 3.56 -5.05
N GLU A 64 7.05 4.51 -4.37
CA GLU A 64 7.29 4.80 -2.95
C GLU A 64 6.02 4.53 -2.17
N VAL A 65 6.17 4.15 -0.90
CA VAL A 65 5.04 3.86 0.00
C VAL A 65 5.24 4.62 1.30
N VAL A 66 4.18 5.29 1.72
CA VAL A 66 4.11 6.01 2.98
C VAL A 66 2.94 5.49 3.80
N ALA A 67 3.10 5.47 5.11
CA ALA A 67 2.09 4.95 6.03
C ALA A 67 1.53 6.04 6.92
N PHE A 68 0.22 6.03 7.07
CA PHE A 68 -0.54 6.87 8.00
C PHE A 68 -1.41 5.97 8.87
N ASP A 69 -1.79 6.43 10.05
CA ASP A 69 -2.87 5.78 10.78
C ASP A 69 -4.22 6.24 10.18
N LEU A 70 -5.31 5.63 10.62
CA LEU A 70 -6.63 5.95 10.09
C LEU A 70 -7.15 7.31 10.55
N ASN A 71 -6.48 7.94 11.52
CA ASN A 71 -6.76 9.32 11.91
C ASN A 71 -6.09 10.32 10.95
N GLY A 72 -5.22 9.85 10.07
CA GLY A 72 -4.53 10.69 9.09
C GLY A 72 -3.15 11.16 9.54
N ASP A 73 -2.63 10.64 10.65
CA ASP A 73 -1.31 11.02 11.14
C ASP A 73 -0.23 10.17 10.49
N PHE A 74 0.86 10.82 10.08
CA PHE A 74 2.01 10.16 9.47
C PHE A 74 2.67 9.21 10.47
N LEU A 75 2.99 7.99 10.00
CA LEU A 75 3.67 6.98 10.81
C LEU A 75 5.12 6.74 10.36
N PHE A 76 5.31 6.40 9.08
CA PHE A 76 6.64 6.09 8.55
C PHE A 76 6.63 6.05 7.04
N GLU A 77 7.82 6.13 6.47
CA GLU A 77 8.06 5.77 5.07
C GLU A 77 8.50 4.30 5.03
N VAL A 78 7.99 3.55 4.06
CA VAL A 78 8.43 2.17 3.84
C VAL A 78 9.78 2.20 3.16
N ILE A 79 10.72 1.41 3.68
CA ILE A 79 12.08 1.32 3.13
C ILE A 79 12.07 0.32 1.99
N LYS A 80 12.22 0.81 0.76
CA LYS A 80 12.26 -0.04 -0.44
C LYS A 80 13.47 -0.98 -0.38
N PRO A 81 13.28 -2.30 -0.54
CA PRO A 81 14.39 -3.22 -0.61
C PRO A 81 15.25 -2.94 -1.86
N LYS A 82 16.55 -2.97 -1.70
CA LYS A 82 17.47 -2.73 -2.82
C LYS A 82 17.30 -3.82 -3.88
N GLY A 83 17.17 -3.40 -5.13
CA GLY A 83 17.00 -4.31 -6.26
C GLY A 83 15.56 -4.78 -6.48
N PHE A 84 14.60 -4.21 -5.76
CA PHE A 84 13.19 -4.56 -5.87
C PHE A 84 12.34 -3.32 -6.13
N GLU A 85 11.24 -3.51 -6.85
CA GLU A 85 10.20 -2.49 -7.01
C GLU A 85 8.94 -2.93 -6.30
N MET A 86 8.36 -2.06 -5.47
CA MET A 86 7.13 -2.35 -4.75
C MET A 86 5.95 -2.32 -5.73
N MET A 87 5.11 -3.34 -5.72
CA MET A 87 4.06 -3.54 -6.71
C MET A 87 2.65 -3.39 -6.15
N TYR A 88 2.33 -4.07 -5.06
CA TYR A 88 1.01 -4.01 -4.43
C TYR A 88 1.05 -4.53 -3.00
N PHE A 89 -0.06 -4.35 -2.27
CA PHE A 89 -0.22 -4.76 -0.88
C PHE A 89 -1.05 -6.02 -0.78
N GLN A 90 -0.75 -6.84 0.23
CA GLN A 90 -1.52 -8.03 0.50
C GLN A 90 -1.65 -8.20 2.03
N GLU A 91 -2.86 -8.44 2.51
CA GLU A 91 -3.10 -8.64 3.94
C GLU A 91 -3.19 -10.13 4.25
N PHE A 92 -2.40 -10.57 5.23
CA PHE A 92 -2.47 -11.90 5.83
C PHE A 92 -3.02 -11.76 7.26
N PRO A 93 -3.51 -12.86 7.88
CA PRO A 93 -4.12 -12.77 9.22
C PRO A 93 -3.25 -12.08 10.28
N HIS A 94 -1.92 -12.24 10.21
CA HIS A 94 -1.01 -11.76 11.24
C HIS A 94 -0.06 -10.66 10.78
N TYR A 95 -0.06 -10.32 9.49
CA TYR A 95 0.82 -9.27 8.96
C TYR A 95 0.35 -8.75 7.62
N ILE A 96 0.94 -7.62 7.23
CA ILE A 96 0.78 -7.04 5.90
C ILE A 96 2.05 -7.33 5.12
N SER A 97 1.88 -7.68 3.86
CA SER A 97 2.94 -7.91 2.91
C SER A 97 2.90 -6.83 1.83
N ILE A 98 4.08 -6.41 1.37
CA ILE A 98 4.23 -5.67 0.13
C ILE A 98 4.87 -6.62 -0.87
N VAL A 99 4.19 -6.86 -1.99
CA VAL A 99 4.71 -7.71 -3.05
C VAL A 99 5.65 -6.86 -3.89
N CYS A 100 6.88 -7.34 -4.06
CA CYS A 100 7.93 -6.64 -4.79
C CYS A 100 8.47 -7.50 -5.94
N ASP A 101 8.75 -6.85 -7.07
CA ASP A 101 9.43 -7.47 -8.21
C ASP A 101 10.91 -7.16 -8.14
N GLY A 102 11.73 -8.20 -8.21
CA GLY A 102 13.17 -8.05 -8.26
C GLY A 102 13.67 -7.72 -9.67
N ASP A 103 14.79 -7.02 -9.74
CA ASP A 103 15.51 -6.82 -11.00
C ASP A 103 16.22 -8.13 -11.41
N ASP A 104 16.93 -8.11 -12.53
CA ASP A 104 17.59 -9.32 -13.05
C ASP A 104 18.54 -9.96 -12.04
N SER A 105 19.13 -9.18 -11.14
CA SER A 105 20.05 -9.70 -10.11
C SER A 105 19.34 -10.47 -9.00
N GLN A 106 18.01 -10.31 -8.89
CA GLN A 106 17.19 -10.91 -7.84
C GLN A 106 16.37 -12.10 -8.33
N VAL A 107 16.38 -12.38 -9.62
CA VAL A 107 15.64 -13.50 -10.22
C VAL A 107 16.40 -14.78 -9.94
N ASP A 108 15.68 -15.83 -9.49
CA ASP A 108 16.31 -17.14 -9.23
C ASP A 108 16.52 -17.91 -10.55
N LYS A 109 17.12 -19.11 -10.43
CA LYS A 109 17.43 -19.95 -11.58
C LYS A 109 16.20 -20.41 -12.36
N PHE A 110 15.01 -20.28 -11.79
CA PHE A 110 13.74 -20.62 -12.42
C PHE A 110 13.02 -19.39 -12.99
N GLY A 111 13.65 -18.22 -12.97
CA GLY A 111 13.05 -16.98 -13.47
C GLY A 111 12.09 -16.32 -12.50
N ARG A 112 12.06 -16.74 -11.22
CA ARG A 112 11.17 -16.17 -10.22
C ARG A 112 11.82 -14.97 -9.55
N GLY A 113 11.16 -13.82 -9.63
CA GLY A 113 11.67 -12.58 -9.06
C GLY A 113 10.64 -11.81 -8.25
N ARG A 114 9.44 -12.36 -8.07
CA ARG A 114 8.37 -11.72 -7.30
C ARG A 114 8.26 -12.36 -5.92
N PHE A 115 8.33 -11.53 -4.89
CA PHE A 115 8.37 -11.99 -3.51
C PHE A 115 7.42 -11.20 -2.62
N ASN A 116 6.91 -11.85 -1.58
CA ASN A 116 6.24 -11.22 -0.46
C ASN A 116 7.30 -10.69 0.51
N PHE A 117 7.16 -9.41 0.87
CA PHE A 117 7.98 -8.79 1.91
C PHE A 117 7.08 -8.44 3.08
N LYS A 118 7.37 -8.98 4.25
CA LYS A 118 6.62 -8.66 5.47
C LYS A 118 6.94 -7.24 5.92
N LEU A 119 5.89 -6.45 6.17
CA LEU A 119 6.02 -5.08 6.64
C LEU A 119 6.10 -5.05 8.17
N ASP A 120 7.13 -4.40 8.70
CA ASP A 120 7.18 -4.02 10.11
C ASP A 120 6.38 -2.71 10.25
N VAL A 121 5.23 -2.79 10.91
CA VAL A 121 4.31 -1.65 11.02
C VAL A 121 4.79 -0.58 12.01
N GLU A 122 5.89 -0.81 12.69
CA GLU A 122 6.49 0.18 13.59
C GLU A 122 7.63 0.96 12.93
N THR A 123 8.36 0.32 12.02
CA THR A 123 9.58 0.92 11.45
C THR A 123 9.50 1.19 9.95
N GLY A 124 8.61 0.52 9.23
CA GLY A 124 8.57 0.59 7.77
C GLY A 124 9.57 -0.32 7.06
N CYS A 125 10.29 -1.16 7.81
CA CYS A 125 11.24 -2.11 7.24
C CYS A 125 10.49 -3.30 6.62
N LEU A 126 11.06 -3.83 5.53
CA LEU A 126 10.54 -4.99 4.82
C LEU A 126 11.47 -6.18 4.96
N THR A 127 10.91 -7.34 5.26
CA THR A 127 11.66 -8.61 5.37
C THR A 127 11.13 -9.60 4.35
N LYS A 128 12.01 -10.11 3.51
CA LYS A 128 11.66 -11.08 2.47
C LYS A 128 11.16 -12.38 3.12
N GLU A 129 9.97 -12.83 2.74
CA GLU A 129 9.34 -14.01 3.32
C GLU A 129 9.25 -15.17 2.33
N SER A 130 8.58 -14.98 1.19
CA SER A 130 8.26 -16.06 0.29
C SER A 130 8.08 -15.55 -1.14
N PHE A 131 8.04 -16.48 -2.09
CA PHE A 131 7.62 -16.13 -3.45
C PHE A 131 6.16 -15.72 -3.46
N ALA A 132 5.85 -14.74 -4.26
CA ALA A 132 4.49 -14.26 -4.47
C ALA A 132 3.79 -14.98 -5.63
#